data_5bc7420fe73c536a1b9c146a246a6d61
#
_entry.id   5bc7420fe73c536a1b9c146a246a6d61
#
_cell.length_a   1.000
_cell.length_b   1.000
_cell.length_c   1.000
_cell.angle_alpha   90.00
_cell.angle_beta   90.00
_cell.angle_gamma   90.00
#
_symmetry.space_group_name_H-M   'P 1'
#
loop_
_entity.id
_entity.type
_entity.pdbx_description
1 polymer ?
#
loop_
_entity_poly.entity_id
_entity_poly.type
_entity_poly.pdbx_seq_one_letter_code
_entity_poly.pdbx_strand_id
1 'polypeptide(L)'
;MTKKIEAIIREERFNDVKDALRKIGIVGMNVTEVRGHGRGGGIVLTGRTGTYQVDLLPRFQFNIVLSDHNVEKTIAAIQKAAHTGNKGDGIIFVYPVEEVVRISTGERGHAALMYVDDIDVRDGFTDGKIIKESPSAKSK
;
A
#
# COMPACT_ATOMS: atom_id res chain seq x y z
N MET A 1 -11.17 -1.13 13.44
CA MET A 1 -11.26 -2.21 12.45
C MET A 1 -10.01 -2.25 11.58
N THR A 2 -9.70 -3.40 11.10
CA THR A 2 -8.54 -3.60 10.24
C THR A 2 -8.95 -3.56 8.78
N LYS A 3 -8.15 -2.90 7.96
CA LYS A 3 -8.39 -2.74 6.54
C LYS A 3 -7.17 -3.15 5.74
N LYS A 4 -7.39 -3.53 4.50
CA LYS A 4 -6.33 -3.78 3.54
C LYS A 4 -6.41 -2.73 2.44
N ILE A 5 -5.29 -2.10 2.16
CA ILE A 5 -5.12 -1.23 1.00
C ILE A 5 -4.40 -2.02 -0.08
N GLU A 6 -4.96 -2.02 -1.27
CA GLU A 6 -4.34 -2.60 -2.44
C GLU A 6 -4.19 -1.48 -3.46
N ALA A 7 -2.97 -1.09 -3.77
CA ALA A 7 -2.69 0.02 -4.66
C ALA A 7 -1.92 -0.47 -5.88
N ILE A 8 -2.50 -0.27 -7.07
CA ILE A 8 -1.85 -0.63 -8.32
C ILE A 8 -1.37 0.65 -8.97
N ILE A 9 -0.08 0.75 -9.21
CA ILE A 9 0.58 1.97 -9.67
C ILE A 9 1.45 1.72 -10.89
N ARG A 10 1.89 2.81 -11.55
CA ARG A 10 2.88 2.73 -12.62
C ARG A 10 4.20 2.19 -12.08
N GLU A 11 4.91 1.40 -12.88
CA GLU A 11 6.18 0.86 -12.42
C GLU A 11 7.22 1.95 -12.17
N GLU A 12 7.21 3.05 -12.93
CA GLU A 12 8.17 4.14 -12.72
C GLU A 12 7.93 4.92 -11.43
N ARG A 13 6.79 4.73 -10.78
CA ARG A 13 6.48 5.37 -9.50
C ARG A 13 6.74 4.47 -8.29
N PHE A 14 7.30 3.31 -8.51
CA PHE A 14 7.53 2.35 -7.45
C PHE A 14 8.32 2.93 -6.28
N ASN A 15 9.47 3.51 -6.56
CA ASN A 15 10.32 4.05 -5.50
C ASN A 15 9.67 5.23 -4.79
N ASP A 16 9.00 6.11 -5.53
CA ASP A 16 8.32 7.26 -4.93
C ASP A 16 7.25 6.83 -3.95
N VAL A 17 6.44 5.84 -4.32
CA VAL A 17 5.38 5.31 -3.46
C VAL A 17 5.97 4.58 -2.26
N LYS A 18 6.98 3.74 -2.48
CA LYS A 18 7.65 3.01 -1.40
C LYS A 18 8.22 3.97 -0.36
N ASP A 19 8.90 5.03 -0.81
CA ASP A 19 9.50 6.00 0.10
C ASP A 19 8.44 6.82 0.83
N ALA A 20 7.37 7.21 0.16
CA ALA A 20 6.26 7.92 0.80
C ALA A 20 5.60 7.07 1.90
N LEU A 21 5.42 5.78 1.65
CA LEU A 21 4.86 4.87 2.64
C LEU A 21 5.77 4.70 3.85
N ARG A 22 7.06 4.58 3.62
CA ARG A 22 8.03 4.50 4.73
C ARG A 22 8.00 5.76 5.59
N LYS A 23 7.91 6.92 4.95
CA LYS A 23 7.87 8.20 5.65
C LYS A 23 6.72 8.31 6.64
N ILE A 24 5.56 7.81 6.28
CA ILE A 24 4.40 7.87 7.18
C ILE A 24 4.37 6.72 8.18
N GLY A 25 5.34 5.81 8.12
CA GLY A 25 5.46 4.73 9.11
C GLY A 25 4.86 3.40 8.69
N ILE A 26 4.69 3.15 7.40
CA ILE A 26 4.29 1.82 6.95
C ILE A 26 5.51 0.92 6.99
N VAL A 27 5.50 -0.03 7.92
CA VAL A 27 6.59 -1.00 8.10
C VAL A 27 6.29 -2.28 7.34
N GLY A 28 5.12 -2.86 7.59
CA GLY A 28 4.71 -4.11 6.93
C GLY A 28 3.96 -3.85 5.64
N MET A 29 4.53 -4.25 4.53
CA MET A 29 3.87 -4.20 3.23
C MET A 29 4.49 -5.25 2.33
N ASN A 30 3.73 -5.71 1.35
CA ASN A 30 4.29 -6.55 0.32
C ASN A 30 3.93 -6.00 -1.06
N VAL A 31 4.69 -6.41 -2.05
CA VAL A 31 4.58 -5.89 -3.40
C VAL A 31 4.54 -7.05 -4.37
N THR A 32 3.64 -6.98 -5.32
CA THR A 32 3.52 -7.95 -6.40
C THR A 32 3.67 -7.23 -7.73
N GLU A 33 4.42 -7.81 -8.64
CA GLU A 33 4.42 -7.33 -10.01
C GLU A 33 3.19 -7.86 -10.71
N VAL A 34 2.44 -6.98 -11.36
CA VAL A 34 1.22 -7.34 -12.08
C VAL A 34 1.23 -6.74 -13.46
N ARG A 35 0.41 -7.29 -14.33
CA ARG A 35 0.18 -6.69 -15.64
C ARG A 35 -1.25 -6.22 -15.69
N GLY A 36 -1.45 -4.97 -16.11
CA GLY A 36 -2.76 -4.37 -16.07
C GLY A 36 -3.16 -3.73 -17.38
N HIS A 37 -4.47 -3.71 -17.60
CA HIS A 37 -5.12 -3.00 -18.69
C HIS A 37 -6.16 -2.07 -18.09
N GLY A 38 -6.17 -0.83 -18.55
CA GLY A 38 -7.12 0.15 -18.06
C GLY A 38 -7.33 1.29 -19.04
N ARG A 39 -7.65 2.47 -18.52
CA ARG A 39 -7.95 3.64 -19.36
C ARG A 39 -6.82 4.07 -20.29
N GLY A 40 -5.58 3.75 -19.94
CA GLY A 40 -4.42 4.11 -20.75
C GLY A 40 -4.39 3.42 -22.10
N GLY A 41 -5.09 2.31 -22.25
CA GLY A 41 -5.24 1.62 -23.53
C GLY A 41 -4.02 0.89 -24.03
N GLY A 42 -2.94 0.86 -23.24
CA GLY A 42 -1.74 0.16 -23.65
C GLY A 42 -0.77 1.01 -24.47
N ILE A 43 0.16 0.35 -25.10
CA ILE A 43 1.22 0.98 -25.89
C ILE A 43 1.24 0.35 -27.30
N VAL A 44 1.37 1.19 -28.31
CA VAL A 44 1.56 0.73 -29.68
C VAL A 44 3.06 0.71 -29.99
N LEU A 45 3.55 -0.46 -30.38
CA LEU A 45 4.96 -0.63 -30.77
C LEU A 45 5.07 -0.85 -32.27
N THR A 46 6.11 -0.31 -32.86
CA THR A 46 6.41 -0.47 -34.28
C THR A 46 7.64 -1.36 -34.46
N GLY A 47 7.48 -2.44 -35.22
CA GLY A 47 8.55 -3.35 -35.52
C GLY A 47 8.72 -3.55 -37.01
N ARG A 48 9.58 -4.49 -37.41
CA ARG A 48 9.87 -4.78 -38.83
C ARG A 48 8.65 -5.23 -39.62
N THR A 49 7.73 -5.92 -38.94
CA THR A 49 6.55 -6.50 -39.58
C THR A 49 5.30 -5.66 -39.42
N GLY A 50 5.42 -4.45 -38.85
CA GLY A 50 4.30 -3.53 -38.65
C GLY A 50 4.17 -3.08 -37.22
N THR A 51 2.96 -2.62 -36.87
CA THR A 51 2.65 -2.16 -35.51
C THR A 51 1.88 -3.23 -34.77
N TYR A 52 2.06 -3.28 -33.44
CA TYR A 52 1.29 -4.13 -32.57
C TYR A 52 1.05 -3.41 -31.24
N GLN A 53 -0.01 -3.78 -30.57
CA GLN A 53 -0.41 -3.14 -29.33
C GLN A 53 -0.07 -4.03 -28.14
N VAL A 54 0.52 -3.42 -27.12
CA VAL A 54 0.76 -4.07 -25.83
C VAL A 54 -0.37 -3.61 -24.91
N ASP A 55 -1.30 -4.51 -24.63
CA ASP A 55 -2.48 -4.19 -23.81
C ASP A 55 -2.24 -4.31 -22.33
N LEU A 56 -1.42 -5.29 -21.93
CA LEU A 56 -1.14 -5.56 -20.52
C LEU A 56 0.22 -4.98 -20.16
N LEU A 57 0.21 -3.86 -19.46
CA LEU A 57 1.42 -3.15 -19.07
C LEU A 57 1.89 -3.57 -17.68
N PRO A 58 3.22 -3.57 -17.45
CA PRO A 58 3.74 -3.89 -16.12
C PRO A 58 3.32 -2.82 -15.11
N ARG A 59 2.92 -3.27 -13.92
CA ARG A 59 2.49 -2.44 -12.81
C ARG A 59 3.00 -3.07 -11.52
N PHE A 60 3.00 -2.30 -10.46
CA PHE A 60 3.25 -2.82 -9.11
C PHE A 60 1.99 -2.71 -8.27
N GLN A 61 1.73 -3.74 -7.51
CA GLN A 61 0.62 -3.78 -6.57
C GLN A 61 1.19 -3.80 -5.15
N PHE A 62 0.93 -2.74 -4.40
CA PHE A 62 1.27 -2.67 -2.99
C PHE A 62 0.10 -3.19 -2.17
N ASN A 63 0.40 -4.02 -1.19
CA ASN A 63 -0.59 -4.55 -0.25
C ASN A 63 -0.19 -4.16 1.16
N ILE A 64 -1.09 -3.46 1.85
CA ILE A 64 -0.85 -2.93 3.19
C ILE A 64 -2.07 -3.24 4.04
N VAL A 65 -1.84 -3.83 5.21
CA VAL A 65 -2.92 -4.10 6.17
C VAL A 65 -2.64 -3.25 7.40
N LEU A 66 -3.62 -2.46 7.82
CA LEU A 66 -3.47 -1.48 8.88
C LEU A 66 -4.81 -1.17 9.53
N SER A 67 -4.76 -0.35 10.60
CA SER A 67 -5.97 0.16 11.24
C SER A 67 -6.73 1.10 10.30
N ASP A 68 -8.06 1.09 10.36
CA ASP A 68 -8.90 2.02 9.61
C ASP A 68 -8.60 3.47 9.99
N HIS A 69 -8.08 3.71 11.19
CA HIS A 69 -7.68 5.04 11.65
C HIS A 69 -6.65 5.69 10.70
N ASN A 70 -5.80 4.91 10.08
CA ASN A 70 -4.71 5.43 9.23
C ASN A 70 -4.92 5.22 7.73
N VAL A 71 -6.09 4.75 7.32
CA VAL A 71 -6.38 4.48 5.91
C VAL A 71 -6.30 5.74 5.06
N GLU A 72 -6.98 6.81 5.47
CA GLU A 72 -7.02 8.04 4.66
C GLU A 72 -5.65 8.69 4.51
N LYS A 73 -4.87 8.70 5.58
CA LYS A 73 -3.50 9.21 5.56
C LYS A 73 -2.63 8.42 4.58
N THR A 74 -2.80 7.11 4.57
CA THR A 74 -2.04 6.23 3.68
C THR A 74 -2.47 6.39 2.23
N ILE A 75 -3.77 6.48 1.97
CA ILE A 75 -4.29 6.76 0.63
C ILE A 75 -3.72 8.07 0.10
N ALA A 76 -3.74 9.11 0.91
CA ALA A 76 -3.23 10.43 0.51
C ALA A 76 -1.75 10.36 0.13
N ALA A 77 -0.94 9.63 0.90
CA ALA A 77 0.48 9.47 0.61
C ALA A 77 0.71 8.74 -0.71
N ILE A 78 -0.03 7.66 -0.96
CA ILE A 78 0.07 6.90 -2.20
C ILE A 78 -0.36 7.76 -3.39
N GLN A 79 -1.49 8.41 -3.27
CA GLN A 79 -2.05 9.23 -4.34
C GLN A 79 -1.09 10.34 -4.76
N LYS A 80 -0.52 11.03 -3.78
CA LYS A 80 0.44 12.10 -4.05
C LYS A 80 1.70 11.58 -4.75
N ALA A 81 2.23 10.45 -4.29
CA ALA A 81 3.46 9.89 -4.83
C ALA A 81 3.27 9.25 -6.21
N ALA A 82 2.10 8.69 -6.46
CA ALA A 82 1.82 7.95 -7.71
C ALA A 82 1.25 8.84 -8.82
N HIS A 83 0.74 10.01 -8.49
CA HIS A 83 0.06 10.88 -9.45
C HIS A 83 1.00 11.46 -10.50
N THR A 84 0.66 11.30 -11.78
CA THR A 84 1.36 11.96 -12.88
C THR A 84 0.47 12.95 -13.63
N GLY A 85 -0.85 12.77 -13.51
CA GLY A 85 -1.82 13.56 -14.26
C GLY A 85 -2.21 12.93 -15.60
N ASN A 86 -1.56 11.85 -15.98
CA ASN A 86 -1.86 11.13 -17.20
C ASN A 86 -2.76 9.92 -16.92
N LYS A 87 -3.46 9.47 -17.96
CA LYS A 87 -4.26 8.24 -17.85
C LYS A 87 -3.33 7.07 -17.51
N GLY A 88 -3.82 6.19 -16.66
CA GLY A 88 -3.05 5.00 -16.29
C GLY A 88 -2.24 5.17 -15.02
N ASP A 89 -2.52 6.19 -14.21
CA ASP A 89 -1.83 6.40 -12.92
C ASP A 89 -2.10 5.27 -11.91
N GLY A 90 -3.21 4.56 -12.06
CA GLY A 90 -3.52 3.43 -11.21
C GLY A 90 -4.78 3.59 -10.39
N ILE A 91 -4.94 2.70 -9.43
CA ILE A 91 -6.16 2.62 -8.63
C ILE A 91 -5.84 2.09 -7.23
N ILE A 92 -6.63 2.50 -6.27
CA ILE A 92 -6.52 2.05 -4.88
C ILE A 92 -7.84 1.41 -4.47
N PHE A 93 -7.76 0.21 -3.92
CA PHE A 93 -8.89 -0.49 -3.35
C PHE A 93 -8.70 -0.61 -1.84
N VAL A 94 -9.79 -0.52 -1.09
CA VAL A 94 -9.77 -0.72 0.36
C VAL A 94 -10.76 -1.84 0.70
N TYR A 95 -10.28 -2.83 1.45
CA TYR A 95 -11.07 -3.99 1.84
C TYR A 95 -11.16 -4.08 3.35
N PRO A 96 -12.28 -4.55 3.89
CA PRO A 96 -12.29 -4.97 5.29
C PRO A 96 -11.50 -6.26 5.44
N VAL A 97 -10.76 -6.37 6.54
CA VAL A 97 -10.03 -7.59 6.90
C VAL A 97 -10.70 -8.16 8.13
N GLU A 98 -11.29 -9.33 8.01
CA GLU A 98 -12.05 -9.93 9.10
C GLU A 98 -11.16 -10.47 10.20
N GLU A 99 -10.02 -11.06 9.83
CA GLU A 99 -9.12 -11.67 10.79
C GLU A 99 -7.68 -11.59 10.32
N VAL A 100 -6.77 -11.41 11.28
CA VAL A 100 -5.34 -11.45 11.06
C VAL A 100 -4.74 -12.45 12.02
N VAL A 101 -3.85 -13.31 11.54
CA VAL A 101 -3.16 -14.28 12.36
C VAL A 101 -1.69 -14.24 12.04
N ARG A 102 -0.85 -14.01 13.06
CA ARG A 102 0.60 -14.07 12.87
C ARG A 102 1.04 -15.54 12.94
N ILE A 103 1.64 -16.02 11.91
CA ILE A 103 2.02 -17.43 11.80
C ILE A 103 2.98 -17.84 12.91
N SER A 104 3.98 -17.00 13.21
CA SER A 104 5.03 -17.36 14.17
C SER A 104 4.54 -17.46 15.61
N THR A 105 3.55 -16.67 15.99
CA THR A 105 3.11 -16.59 17.39
C THR A 105 1.67 -17.07 17.63
N GLY A 106 0.87 -17.10 16.56
CA GLY A 106 -0.56 -17.38 16.68
C GLY A 106 -1.38 -16.19 17.17
N GLU A 107 -0.77 -15.04 17.37
CA GLU A 107 -1.50 -13.81 17.73
C GLU A 107 -2.56 -13.50 16.69
N ARG A 108 -3.68 -12.95 17.15
CA ARG A 108 -4.81 -12.61 16.29
C ARG A 108 -5.19 -11.15 16.42
N GLY A 109 -5.90 -10.68 15.42
CA GLY A 109 -6.43 -9.33 15.40
C GLY A 109 -5.36 -8.30 15.11
N HIS A 110 -5.63 -7.05 15.48
CA HIS A 110 -4.75 -5.93 15.16
C HIS A 110 -3.35 -6.09 15.80
N ALA A 111 -3.28 -6.70 16.98
CA ALA A 111 -1.99 -6.94 17.64
C ALA A 111 -1.03 -7.77 16.77
N ALA A 112 -1.56 -8.64 15.91
CA ALA A 112 -0.75 -9.45 15.01
C ALA A 112 -0.03 -8.63 13.93
N LEU A 113 -0.43 -7.38 13.72
CA LEU A 113 0.14 -6.49 12.71
C LEU A 113 1.15 -5.49 13.28
N MET A 114 1.28 -5.41 14.60
CA MET A 114 2.07 -4.36 15.22
C MET A 114 3.56 -4.53 14.95
N TYR A 115 4.19 -3.49 14.49
CA TYR A 115 5.63 -3.38 14.30
C TYR A 115 6.14 -2.18 15.06
N VAL A 116 7.40 -2.25 15.50
CA VAL A 116 8.07 -1.10 16.13
C VAL A 116 8.08 0.06 15.12
N ASP A 117 7.67 1.23 15.59
CA ASP A 117 7.59 2.46 14.78
C ASP A 117 6.60 2.41 13.61
N ASP A 118 5.71 1.43 13.61
CA ASP A 118 4.62 1.38 12.64
C ASP A 118 3.70 2.59 12.82
N ILE A 119 3.03 2.97 11.74
CA ILE A 119 2.11 4.11 11.74
C ILE A 119 1.06 4.03 12.84
N ASP A 120 0.51 2.85 13.08
CA ASP A 120 -0.51 2.67 14.12
C ASP A 120 0.09 2.85 15.51
N VAL A 121 1.32 2.41 15.71
CA VAL A 121 2.03 2.57 16.98
C VAL A 121 2.40 4.03 17.21
N ARG A 122 2.89 4.71 16.17
CA ARG A 122 3.26 6.13 16.27
C ARG A 122 2.09 6.99 16.70
N ASP A 123 0.90 6.67 16.24
CA ASP A 123 -0.31 7.41 16.60
C ASP A 123 -0.91 6.94 17.91
N GLY A 124 -0.27 6.00 18.61
CA GLY A 124 -0.77 5.46 19.87
C GLY A 124 -1.97 4.54 19.71
N PHE A 125 -2.19 4.01 18.52
CA PHE A 125 -3.32 3.14 18.24
C PHE A 125 -2.91 1.68 18.41
N THR A 126 -3.60 0.96 19.28
CA THR A 126 -3.35 -0.47 19.48
C THR A 126 -4.66 -1.18 19.84
N ASP A 127 -4.85 -2.38 19.30
CA ASP A 127 -6.05 -3.23 19.54
C ASP A 127 -7.37 -2.49 19.35
N GLY A 128 -7.41 -1.58 18.36
CA GLY A 128 -8.59 -0.80 18.07
C GLY A 128 -8.83 0.35 19.04
N LYS A 129 -7.87 0.66 19.91
CA LYS A 129 -7.96 1.73 20.88
C LYS A 129 -6.78 2.68 20.73
N ILE A 130 -7.05 3.96 20.97
CA ILE A 130 -6.00 4.98 20.99
C ILE A 130 -5.44 5.05 22.41
N ILE A 131 -4.12 4.92 22.53
CA ILE A 131 -3.42 5.10 23.80
C ILE A 131 -2.79 6.48 23.83
N LYS A 132 -2.76 7.10 25.02
CA LYS A 132 -2.29 8.48 25.17
C LYS A 132 -0.77 8.62 25.00
N GLU A 133 -0.04 7.59 25.32
CA GLU A 133 1.41 7.60 25.23
C GLU A 133 1.88 6.57 24.24
N SER A 134 2.82 6.97 23.38
CA SER A 134 3.42 6.07 22.43
C SER A 134 4.29 5.04 23.16
N PRO A 135 4.17 3.74 22.84
CA PRO A 135 5.07 2.74 23.42
C PRO A 135 6.56 3.05 23.18
N SER A 136 6.89 3.61 22.04
CA SER A 136 8.28 3.95 21.71
C SER A 136 8.86 5.04 22.60
N ALA A 137 8.03 5.92 23.16
CA ALA A 137 8.47 6.98 24.07
C ALA A 137 8.99 6.44 25.39
N LYS A 138 8.61 5.23 25.77
CA LYS A 138 8.99 4.59 27.01
C LYS A 138 10.13 3.59 26.87
N SER A 139 10.45 3.22 25.64
CA SER A 139 11.50 2.22 25.43
C SER A 139 12.87 2.84 25.64
N LYS A 140 13.65 2.18 26.41
CA LYS A 140 15.01 2.60 26.74
C LYS A 140 15.89 1.40 26.87
#